data_f97199694a69c9f322eed0b424ad5e3d
#
_entry.id   f97199694a69c9f322eed0b424ad5e3d
#
_cell.length_a   1.000
_cell.length_b   1.000
_cell.length_c   1.000
_cell.angle_alpha   90.00
_cell.angle_beta   90.00
_cell.angle_gamma   90.00
#
_symmetry.space_group_name_H-M   'P 1'
#
loop_
_entity.id
_entity.type
_entity.pdbx_description
1 polymer ?
#
loop_
_entity_poly.entity_id
_entity_poly.type
_entity_poly.pdbx_seq_one_letter_code
_entity_poly.pdbx_strand_id
1 'polypeptide(L)'
;PGTFGALWGFEPIVMPPSIAVVDRPNPLADGARRRRDQFPSAEAAFANFAAKAPFDVLDPDALAAYVRYGFEEHSDGTLSLRCRPEVEAATYEMGPRHPTFERLGAVPIPVTVLRGQDTPYSPAAFAPAVVDALPQGVLEEHPELGHFGPLQDPAAMAASISAALA
;
A
#
# COMPACT_ATOMS: atom_id res chain seq x y z
N PRO A 1 14.46 -1.97 21.19
CA PRO A 1 15.07 -0.68 20.95
C PRO A 1 16.41 -0.87 20.24
N GLY A 2 16.68 -0.08 19.17
CA GLY A 2 17.96 -0.14 18.47
C GLY A 2 18.09 -1.17 17.34
N THR A 3 17.00 -1.82 16.91
CA THR A 3 17.03 -2.77 15.79
C THR A 3 17.10 -2.05 14.43
N PHE A 4 16.47 -0.87 14.32
CA PHE A 4 16.43 -0.07 13.10
C PHE A 4 17.06 1.29 13.36
N GLY A 5 17.84 1.81 12.38
CA GLY A 5 18.44 3.15 12.41
C GLY A 5 17.56 4.23 11.80
N ALA A 6 16.76 3.88 10.81
CA ALA A 6 15.79 4.74 10.14
C ALA A 6 14.62 3.90 9.58
N LEU A 7 13.54 4.56 9.22
CA LEU A 7 12.39 3.97 8.54
C LEU A 7 12.01 4.81 7.33
N TRP A 8 11.50 4.14 6.31
CA TRP A 8 10.91 4.73 5.12
C TRP A 8 9.55 4.07 4.85
N GLY A 9 8.54 4.85 4.50
CA GLY A 9 7.22 4.32 4.19
C GLY A 9 6.45 5.20 3.20
N PHE A 10 5.90 4.55 2.16
CA PHE A 10 5.00 5.20 1.22
C PHE A 10 3.56 5.02 1.70
N GLU A 11 2.87 6.13 1.94
CA GLU A 11 1.46 6.18 2.38
C GLU A 11 1.11 5.13 3.45
N PRO A 12 1.82 5.10 4.58
CA PRO A 12 1.56 4.12 5.62
C PRO A 12 0.13 4.27 6.14
N ILE A 13 -0.59 3.16 6.24
CA ILE A 13 -1.96 3.14 6.76
C ILE A 13 -1.95 3.29 8.28
N VAL A 14 -1.59 4.46 8.75
CA VAL A 14 -1.60 4.83 10.17
C VAL A 14 -2.57 5.98 10.36
N MET A 15 -3.83 5.64 10.63
CA MET A 15 -4.92 6.61 10.64
C MET A 15 -4.94 7.43 11.93
N PRO A 16 -4.98 8.78 11.86
CA PRO A 16 -5.29 9.61 13.00
C PRO A 16 -6.67 9.28 13.58
N PRO A 17 -6.87 9.31 14.91
CA PRO A 17 -8.17 9.02 15.53
C PRO A 17 -9.31 9.89 15.01
N SER A 18 -9.02 11.12 14.55
CA SER A 18 -10.01 12.05 14.01
C SER A 18 -10.65 11.58 12.70
N ILE A 19 -9.99 10.68 11.96
CA ILE A 19 -10.48 10.14 10.69
C ILE A 19 -10.68 8.63 10.72
N ALA A 20 -10.17 7.95 11.75
CA ALA A 20 -10.38 6.52 11.94
C ALA A 20 -11.86 6.27 12.30
N VAL A 21 -12.64 5.80 11.34
CA VAL A 21 -14.05 5.50 11.55
C VAL A 21 -14.26 4.01 11.58
N VAL A 22 -14.60 3.51 12.76
CA VAL A 22 -15.01 2.12 12.99
C VAL A 22 -16.53 1.99 12.79
N ASP A 23 -17.00 0.79 12.48
CA ASP A 23 -18.42 0.43 12.37
C ASP A 23 -19.20 1.14 11.23
N ARG A 24 -18.49 1.48 10.14
CA ARG A 24 -19.10 1.89 8.87
C ARG A 24 -18.92 0.81 7.81
N PRO A 25 -19.81 0.76 6.80
CA PRO A 25 -19.55 -0.03 5.60
C PRO A 25 -18.17 0.30 5.02
N ASN A 26 -17.40 -0.72 4.71
CA ASN A 26 -16.07 -0.56 4.13
C ASN A 26 -16.09 -1.00 2.65
N PRO A 27 -16.22 -0.06 1.69
CA PRO A 27 -16.30 -0.39 0.27
C PRO A 27 -15.09 -1.16 -0.26
N LEU A 28 -13.90 -0.94 0.35
CA LEU A 28 -12.68 -1.67 -0.02
C LEU A 28 -12.79 -3.14 0.40
N ALA A 29 -13.24 -3.41 1.62
CA ALA A 29 -13.48 -4.77 2.10
C ALA A 29 -14.53 -5.49 1.25
N ASP A 30 -15.64 -4.80 0.92
CA ASP A 30 -16.67 -5.35 0.06
C ASP A 30 -16.17 -5.59 -1.37
N GLY A 31 -15.34 -4.69 -1.89
CA GLY A 31 -14.66 -4.85 -3.17
C GLY A 31 -13.72 -6.06 -3.18
N ALA A 32 -12.90 -6.20 -2.13
CA ALA A 32 -12.00 -7.33 -1.96
C ALA A 32 -12.73 -8.67 -1.96
N ARG A 33 -13.86 -8.79 -1.23
CA ARG A 33 -14.66 -10.03 -1.22
C ARG A 33 -15.24 -10.41 -2.58
N ARG A 34 -15.47 -9.43 -3.45
CA ARG A 34 -16.04 -9.66 -4.79
C ARG A 34 -15.00 -9.74 -5.90
N ARG A 35 -13.72 -9.55 -5.59
CA ARG A 35 -12.68 -9.59 -6.61
C ARG A 35 -12.52 -10.98 -7.19
N ARG A 36 -12.17 -11.02 -8.47
CA ARG A 36 -11.81 -12.27 -9.14
C ARG A 36 -10.50 -12.79 -8.57
N ASP A 37 -10.49 -14.02 -8.07
CA ASP A 37 -9.37 -14.68 -7.42
C ASP A 37 -8.74 -15.81 -8.24
N GLN A 38 -9.35 -16.18 -9.38
CA GLN A 38 -8.87 -17.24 -10.27
C GLN A 38 -8.76 -16.79 -11.72
N PHE A 39 -7.71 -17.24 -12.37
CA PHE A 39 -7.43 -16.92 -13.77
C PHE A 39 -6.97 -18.19 -14.53
N PRO A 40 -7.29 -18.30 -15.84
CA PRO A 40 -6.91 -19.48 -16.62
C PRO A 40 -5.42 -19.55 -16.96
N SER A 41 -4.68 -18.43 -16.87
CA SER A 41 -3.24 -18.37 -17.07
C SER A 41 -2.65 -17.06 -16.54
N ALA A 42 -1.33 -16.96 -16.46
CA ALA A 42 -0.60 -15.76 -16.08
C ALA A 42 -0.84 -14.60 -17.07
N GLU A 43 -0.90 -14.89 -18.38
CA GLU A 43 -1.17 -13.89 -19.41
C GLU A 43 -2.57 -13.32 -19.25
N ALA A 44 -3.57 -14.16 -18.94
CA ALA A 44 -4.94 -13.71 -18.71
C ALA A 44 -5.05 -12.86 -17.44
N ALA A 45 -4.31 -13.18 -16.39
CA ALA A 45 -4.24 -12.37 -15.18
C ALA A 45 -3.58 -11.01 -15.47
N PHE A 46 -2.43 -11.00 -16.13
CA PHE A 46 -1.72 -9.78 -16.51
C PHE A 46 -2.62 -8.87 -17.38
N ALA A 47 -3.20 -9.39 -18.43
CA ALA A 47 -4.08 -8.63 -19.32
C ALA A 47 -5.30 -8.05 -18.59
N ASN A 48 -5.87 -8.81 -17.64
CA ASN A 48 -6.98 -8.33 -16.84
C ASN A 48 -6.61 -7.14 -15.94
N PHE A 49 -5.43 -7.17 -15.31
CA PHE A 49 -4.96 -6.10 -14.45
C PHE A 49 -4.47 -4.90 -15.26
N ALA A 50 -3.69 -5.10 -16.32
CA ALA A 50 -3.20 -4.02 -17.18
C ALA A 50 -4.33 -3.18 -17.83
N ALA A 51 -5.53 -3.74 -17.97
CA ALA A 51 -6.66 -3.05 -18.58
C ALA A 51 -7.55 -2.29 -17.59
N LYS A 52 -7.22 -2.25 -16.29
CA LYS A 52 -8.15 -1.74 -15.27
C LYS A 52 -7.44 -0.90 -14.21
N ALA A 53 -8.01 0.26 -13.90
CA ALA A 53 -7.63 0.99 -12.71
C ALA A 53 -7.80 0.12 -11.44
N PRO A 54 -6.90 0.24 -10.48
CA PRO A 54 -5.74 1.13 -10.43
C PRO A 54 -4.44 0.50 -10.97
N PHE A 55 -4.49 -0.65 -11.61
CA PHE A 55 -3.31 -1.40 -12.06
C PHE A 55 -2.80 -0.98 -13.44
N ASP A 56 -3.60 -0.25 -14.22
CA ASP A 56 -3.30 0.24 -15.56
C ASP A 56 -2.18 1.30 -15.62
N VAL A 57 -1.83 1.86 -14.46
CA VAL A 57 -0.76 2.84 -14.31
C VAL A 57 0.56 2.26 -13.78
N LEU A 58 0.59 0.96 -13.47
CA LEU A 58 1.79 0.31 -12.93
C LEU A 58 2.88 0.16 -14.00
N ASP A 59 4.12 0.22 -13.53
CA ASP A 59 5.26 -0.24 -14.34
C ASP A 59 5.02 -1.69 -14.81
N PRO A 60 5.26 -2.00 -16.11
CA PRO A 60 4.97 -3.33 -16.65
C PRO A 60 5.70 -4.46 -15.94
N ASP A 61 6.95 -4.25 -15.51
CA ASP A 61 7.74 -5.26 -14.79
C ASP A 61 7.22 -5.43 -13.37
N ALA A 62 6.77 -4.34 -12.72
CA ALA A 62 6.11 -4.39 -11.42
C ALA A 62 4.79 -5.16 -11.49
N LEU A 63 3.98 -4.94 -12.55
CA LEU A 63 2.76 -5.69 -12.77
C LEU A 63 3.05 -7.18 -13.07
N ALA A 64 4.07 -7.48 -13.85
CA ALA A 64 4.50 -8.86 -14.11
C ALA A 64 4.94 -9.56 -12.80
N ALA A 65 5.69 -8.86 -11.95
CA ALA A 65 6.07 -9.35 -10.63
C ALA A 65 4.85 -9.57 -9.72
N TYR A 66 3.88 -8.66 -9.75
CA TYR A 66 2.62 -8.82 -9.01
C TYR A 66 1.89 -10.12 -9.41
N VAL A 67 1.77 -10.39 -10.72
CA VAL A 67 1.14 -11.64 -11.20
C VAL A 67 1.98 -12.84 -10.81
N ARG A 68 3.30 -12.80 -10.99
CA ARG A 68 4.19 -13.92 -10.71
C ARG A 68 4.20 -14.33 -9.23
N TYR A 69 4.20 -13.37 -8.32
CA TYR A 69 4.39 -13.63 -6.90
C TYR A 69 3.10 -13.52 -6.07
N GLY A 70 2.10 -12.79 -6.58
CA GLY A 70 0.81 -12.62 -5.92
C GLY A 70 -0.15 -13.79 -6.15
N PHE A 71 0.19 -14.71 -7.06
CA PHE A 71 -0.63 -15.87 -7.39
C PHE A 71 0.09 -17.19 -7.14
N GLU A 72 -0.67 -18.25 -6.94
CA GLU A 72 -0.25 -19.63 -6.94
C GLU A 72 -0.65 -20.26 -8.26
N GLU A 73 0.32 -20.86 -8.94
CA GLU A 73 0.09 -21.61 -10.18
C GLU A 73 -0.21 -23.07 -9.86
N HIS A 74 -1.26 -23.60 -10.46
CA HIS A 74 -1.70 -24.98 -10.32
C HIS A 74 -1.15 -25.85 -11.45
N SER A 75 -1.20 -27.17 -11.26
CA SER A 75 -0.66 -28.17 -12.25
C SER A 75 -1.36 -28.12 -13.61
N ASP A 76 -2.55 -27.54 -13.70
CA ASP A 76 -3.32 -27.35 -14.93
C ASP A 76 -3.05 -25.98 -15.60
N GLY A 77 -2.13 -25.18 -15.06
CA GLY A 77 -1.77 -23.85 -15.55
C GLY A 77 -2.70 -22.72 -15.10
N THR A 78 -3.73 -23.02 -14.32
CA THR A 78 -4.58 -21.99 -13.71
C THR A 78 -3.88 -21.30 -12.55
N LEU A 79 -4.30 -20.08 -12.23
CA LEU A 79 -3.78 -19.29 -11.13
C LEU A 79 -4.86 -19.01 -10.10
N SER A 80 -4.49 -19.01 -8.81
CA SER A 80 -5.32 -18.46 -7.73
C SER A 80 -4.56 -17.42 -6.91
N LEU A 81 -5.28 -16.41 -6.40
CA LEU A 81 -4.69 -15.41 -5.52
C LEU A 81 -4.15 -16.03 -4.24
N ARG A 82 -2.88 -15.73 -3.90
CA ARG A 82 -2.30 -16.14 -2.61
C ARG A 82 -2.98 -15.44 -1.44
N CYS A 83 -3.25 -14.14 -1.57
CA CYS A 83 -4.06 -13.42 -0.60
C CYS A 83 -5.55 -13.62 -0.94
N ARG A 84 -6.19 -14.52 -0.21
CA ARG A 84 -7.61 -14.81 -0.43
C ARG A 84 -8.47 -13.56 -0.18
N PRO A 85 -9.58 -13.37 -0.93
CA PRO A 85 -10.47 -12.22 -0.83
C PRO A 85 -10.90 -11.86 0.59
N GLU A 86 -11.21 -12.87 1.41
CA GLU A 86 -11.63 -12.69 2.81
C GLU A 86 -10.51 -12.15 3.71
N VAL A 87 -9.26 -12.57 3.46
CA VAL A 87 -8.09 -12.11 4.22
C VAL A 87 -7.79 -10.66 3.88
N GLU A 88 -7.86 -10.30 2.59
CA GLU A 88 -7.69 -8.91 2.15
C GLU A 88 -8.80 -8.02 2.73
N ALA A 89 -10.06 -8.47 2.67
CA ALA A 89 -11.18 -7.75 3.24
C ALA A 89 -11.02 -7.52 4.76
N ALA A 90 -10.60 -8.55 5.50
CA ALA A 90 -10.34 -8.43 6.93
C ALA A 90 -9.20 -7.43 7.22
N THR A 91 -8.18 -7.36 6.37
CA THR A 91 -7.10 -6.37 6.48
C THR A 91 -7.64 -4.94 6.34
N TYR A 92 -8.51 -4.68 5.37
CA TYR A 92 -9.15 -3.38 5.24
C TYR A 92 -10.03 -3.01 6.44
N GLU A 93 -10.71 -3.98 7.03
CA GLU A 93 -11.55 -3.76 8.23
C GLU A 93 -10.71 -3.49 9.49
N MET A 94 -9.48 -3.98 9.53
CA MET A 94 -8.54 -3.74 10.64
C MET A 94 -7.87 -2.38 10.57
N GLY A 95 -7.74 -1.78 9.40
CA GLY A 95 -7.01 -0.52 9.19
C GLY A 95 -7.37 0.59 10.18
N PRO A 96 -8.66 0.91 10.44
CA PRO A 96 -9.04 1.95 11.38
C PRO A 96 -9.00 1.50 12.86
N ARG A 97 -8.67 0.25 13.16
CA ARG A 97 -8.80 -0.33 14.52
C ARG A 97 -7.48 -0.43 15.28
N HIS A 98 -6.33 -0.27 14.61
CA HIS A 98 -5.04 -0.42 15.29
C HIS A 98 -4.58 0.90 15.95
N PRO A 99 -3.99 0.87 17.14
CA PRO A 99 -3.62 2.05 17.92
C PRO A 99 -2.22 2.58 17.56
N THR A 100 -1.74 2.37 16.35
CA THR A 100 -0.36 2.72 15.96
C THR A 100 -0.13 4.22 15.99
N PHE A 101 -1.12 5.03 15.59
CA PHE A 101 -0.99 6.49 15.58
C PHE A 101 -0.64 7.05 16.97
N GLU A 102 -1.27 6.54 18.03
CA GLU A 102 -1.03 6.97 19.41
C GLU A 102 0.39 6.67 19.91
N ARG A 103 1.11 5.80 19.22
CA ARG A 103 2.48 5.36 19.57
C ARG A 103 3.57 6.02 18.73
N LEU A 104 3.22 6.82 17.74
CA LEU A 104 4.20 7.46 16.85
C LEU A 104 5.20 8.34 17.62
N GLY A 105 4.74 9.05 18.66
CA GLY A 105 5.59 9.87 19.51
C GLY A 105 6.67 9.10 20.28
N ALA A 106 6.58 7.77 20.35
CA ALA A 106 7.59 6.92 20.98
C ALA A 106 8.63 6.35 19.99
N VAL A 107 8.60 6.72 18.71
CA VAL A 107 9.55 6.27 17.68
C VAL A 107 10.78 7.18 17.70
N PRO A 108 11.95 6.72 18.20
CA PRO A 108 13.08 7.60 18.47
C PRO A 108 14.03 7.78 17.27
N ILE A 109 13.71 7.21 16.12
CA ILE A 109 14.56 7.19 14.92
C ILE A 109 13.95 8.05 13.81
N PRO A 110 14.74 8.53 12.84
CA PRO A 110 14.22 9.21 11.66
C PRO A 110 13.21 8.34 10.90
N VAL A 111 12.10 8.96 10.46
CA VAL A 111 11.08 8.31 9.65
C VAL A 111 10.74 9.20 8.47
N THR A 112 11.05 8.75 7.26
CA THR A 112 10.62 9.39 6.03
C THR A 112 9.28 8.81 5.61
N VAL A 113 8.26 9.66 5.55
CA VAL A 113 6.91 9.32 5.09
C VAL A 113 6.72 9.96 3.72
N LEU A 114 6.46 9.13 2.73
CA LEU A 114 6.13 9.61 1.39
C LEU A 114 4.64 9.61 1.17
N ARG A 115 4.18 10.59 0.39
CA ARG A 115 2.84 10.57 -0.17
C ARG A 115 2.83 10.85 -1.67
N GLY A 116 1.93 10.20 -2.36
CA GLY A 116 1.57 10.53 -3.73
C GLY A 116 0.55 11.66 -3.82
N GLN A 117 -0.22 11.67 -4.89
CA GLN A 117 -1.28 12.63 -5.13
C GLN A 117 -2.32 12.61 -4.02
N ASP A 118 -2.60 13.78 -3.46
CA ASP A 118 -3.67 13.94 -2.47
C ASP A 118 -5.03 13.89 -3.17
N THR A 119 -5.74 12.79 -2.98
CA THR A 119 -7.08 12.59 -3.49
C THR A 119 -8.03 12.26 -2.34
N PRO A 120 -9.33 12.58 -2.45
CA PRO A 120 -10.31 12.20 -1.44
C PRO A 120 -10.24 10.72 -1.12
N TYR A 121 -10.13 10.40 0.17
CA TYR A 121 -10.01 9.02 0.70
C TYR A 121 -8.68 8.31 0.41
N SER A 122 -7.69 9.00 -0.16
CA SER A 122 -6.33 8.48 -0.27
C SER A 122 -5.62 8.49 1.08
N PRO A 123 -4.77 7.50 1.38
CA PRO A 123 -3.86 7.54 2.53
C PRO A 123 -2.90 8.75 2.50
N ALA A 124 -2.65 9.34 1.34
CA ALA A 124 -1.91 10.59 1.19
C ALA A 124 -2.45 11.71 2.09
N ALA A 125 -3.77 11.78 2.25
CA ALA A 125 -4.44 12.83 3.01
C ALA A 125 -4.04 12.88 4.50
N PHE A 126 -3.65 11.76 5.10
CA PHE A 126 -3.24 11.74 6.51
C PHE A 126 -1.73 11.61 6.74
N ALA A 127 -0.92 11.53 5.69
CA ALA A 127 0.53 11.49 5.81
C ALA A 127 1.11 12.69 6.57
N PRO A 128 0.66 13.95 6.39
CA PRO A 128 1.11 15.07 7.20
C PRO A 128 0.90 14.87 8.70
N ALA A 129 -0.29 14.39 9.10
CA ALA A 129 -0.58 14.15 10.51
C ALA A 129 0.29 13.02 11.11
N VAL A 130 0.66 12.03 10.30
CA VAL A 130 1.61 10.97 10.71
C VAL A 130 2.99 11.57 10.95
N VAL A 131 3.47 12.43 10.04
CA VAL A 131 4.75 13.13 10.18
C VAL A 131 4.78 14.01 11.42
N ASP A 132 3.73 14.80 11.64
CA ASP A 132 3.62 15.70 12.80
C ASP A 132 3.63 14.95 14.14
N ALA A 133 3.15 13.71 14.17
CA ALA A 133 3.14 12.87 15.35
C ALA A 133 4.48 12.16 15.63
N LEU A 134 5.41 12.17 14.68
CA LEU A 134 6.73 11.54 14.79
C LEU A 134 7.76 12.54 15.30
N PRO A 135 8.61 12.21 16.31
CA PRO A 135 9.67 13.11 16.81
C PRO A 135 10.70 13.51 15.73
N GLN A 136 10.95 12.66 14.75
CA GLN A 136 11.90 12.86 13.66
C GLN A 136 11.25 12.48 12.32
N GLY A 137 10.00 12.92 12.10
CA GLY A 137 9.25 12.70 10.86
C GLY A 137 9.70 13.65 9.75
N VAL A 138 9.86 13.14 8.55
CA VAL A 138 10.12 13.91 7.32
C VAL A 138 9.06 13.56 6.30
N LEU A 139 8.40 14.56 5.71
CA LEU A 139 7.45 14.37 4.61
C LEU A 139 8.19 14.53 3.28
N GLU A 140 8.00 13.56 2.40
CA GLU A 140 8.42 13.62 0.99
C GLU A 140 7.18 13.49 0.09
N GLU A 141 7.06 14.34 -0.94
CA GLU A 141 5.88 14.44 -1.78
C GLU A 141 6.18 14.10 -3.23
N HIS A 142 5.36 13.22 -3.80
CA HIS A 142 5.40 12.79 -5.20
C HIS A 142 4.01 12.97 -5.85
N PRO A 143 3.58 14.21 -6.12
CA PRO A 143 2.21 14.49 -6.60
C PRO A 143 1.90 13.89 -7.97
N GLU A 144 2.93 13.44 -8.71
CA GLU A 144 2.81 12.71 -9.98
C GLU A 144 2.44 11.23 -9.80
N LEU A 145 2.58 10.67 -8.59
CA LEU A 145 2.29 9.28 -8.28
C LEU A 145 0.95 9.13 -7.55
N GLY A 146 0.26 8.03 -7.80
CA GLY A 146 -0.91 7.63 -7.01
C GLY A 146 -0.54 6.76 -5.81
N HIS A 147 -1.55 6.16 -5.18
CA HIS A 147 -1.36 5.27 -4.01
C HIS A 147 -0.44 4.07 -4.30
N PHE A 148 -0.32 3.65 -5.54
CA PHE A 148 0.58 2.57 -5.96
C PHE A 148 1.97 3.07 -6.41
N GLY A 149 2.39 4.26 -5.97
CA GLY A 149 3.65 4.88 -6.34
C GLY A 149 4.86 3.93 -6.40
N PRO A 150 5.09 3.08 -5.41
CA PRO A 150 6.18 2.10 -5.44
C PRO A 150 6.13 1.10 -6.61
N LEU A 151 4.96 0.89 -7.18
CA LEU A 151 4.76 0.02 -8.34
C LEU A 151 4.57 0.82 -9.65
N GLN A 152 4.34 2.13 -9.57
CA GLN A 152 4.25 3.01 -10.72
C GLN A 152 5.62 3.48 -11.20
N ASP A 153 6.49 3.85 -10.25
CA ASP A 153 7.87 4.25 -10.50
C ASP A 153 8.82 3.63 -9.47
N PRO A 154 9.20 2.36 -9.66
CA PRO A 154 10.12 1.66 -8.76
C PRO A 154 11.49 2.33 -8.68
N ALA A 155 11.94 3.01 -9.76
CA ALA A 155 13.25 3.65 -9.80
C ALA A 155 13.28 4.91 -8.91
N ALA A 156 12.27 5.77 -8.98
CA ALA A 156 12.13 6.92 -8.09
C ALA A 156 12.05 6.48 -6.62
N MET A 157 11.28 5.43 -6.34
CA MET A 157 11.16 4.91 -4.97
C MET A 157 12.48 4.32 -4.46
N ALA A 158 13.24 3.62 -5.29
CA ALA A 158 14.55 3.10 -4.92
C ALA A 158 15.54 4.25 -4.60
N ALA A 159 15.50 5.34 -5.35
CA ALA A 159 16.30 6.53 -5.08
C ALA A 159 15.93 7.19 -3.75
N SER A 160 14.63 7.37 -3.47
CA SER A 160 14.13 7.90 -2.21
C SER A 160 14.52 7.02 -1.01
N ILE A 161 14.32 5.70 -1.11
CA ILE A 161 14.74 4.75 -0.07
C ILE A 161 16.24 4.87 0.22
N SER A 162 17.07 4.92 -0.84
CA SER A 162 18.52 5.03 -0.69
C SER A 162 18.93 6.33 -0.01
N ALA A 163 18.26 7.43 -0.31
CA ALA A 163 18.52 8.73 0.33
C ALA A 163 18.08 8.75 1.81
N ALA A 164 16.94 8.14 2.12
CA ALA A 164 16.38 8.15 3.47
C ALA A 164 17.11 7.20 4.45
N LEU A 165 17.77 6.16 3.94
CA LEU A 165 18.42 5.12 4.74
C LEU A 165 19.97 5.19 4.70
N ALA A 166 20.54 6.18 3.99
CA ALA A 166 21.99 6.45 3.96
C ALA A 166 22.46 7.10 5.29
#